data_5d54cfcd6c993929e13d22ddf494ddba
#
_entry.id   5d54cfcd6c993929e13d22ddf494ddba
#
_cell.length_a   1.000
_cell.length_b   1.000
_cell.length_c   1.000
_cell.angle_alpha   90.00
_cell.angle_beta   90.00
_cell.angle_gamma   90.00
#
_symmetry.space_group_name_H-M   'P 1'
#
loop_
_entity.id
_entity.type
_entity.pdbx_description
1 polymer ?
#
loop_
_entity_poly.entity_id
_entity_poly.type
_entity_poly.pdbx_seq_one_letter_code
_entity_poly.pdbx_strand_id
1 'polypeptide(L)'
;MATIRKRGGTYQIRVSLGYDKNGNHKEQAMTWRPDEGMSERQIQKELNRQAVMFEEACMHGYKAKAVKFEELAEEWFEEYAKLNLRSTTYERMKQLTHRIYPAIGHLRIDKISPRQLQGFVNSLTKEGANEKTGKPLAPKTIRHNLSFISDVYSYAVKMGVVSDNPCAKVTIPKGEVKEKQIYSQEELELLLSKLTDEPTKYRAFFYLISYTGLRRSEMLGLEWKDVDFEHNVISVRRTSNYTAGRGIYTDTTKTKRSQRALKISPFIMNILKQLKDCLLY
;
A
#
# COMPACT_ATOMS: atom_id res chain seq x y z
N MET A 1 -37.94 -7.74 -7.23
CA MET A 1 -38.65 -7.33 -5.99
C MET A 1 -38.44 -8.40 -4.92
N ALA A 2 -38.12 -7.95 -3.70
CA ALA A 2 -37.96 -8.85 -2.57
C ALA A 2 -39.34 -9.41 -2.13
N THR A 3 -39.39 -10.71 -1.86
CA THR A 3 -40.58 -11.37 -1.34
C THR A 3 -40.40 -11.66 0.15
N ILE A 4 -41.38 -11.29 0.97
CA ILE A 4 -41.33 -11.42 2.42
C ILE A 4 -42.27 -12.53 2.86
N ARG A 5 -41.79 -13.46 3.70
CA ARG A 5 -42.61 -14.55 4.29
C ARG A 5 -42.39 -14.62 5.79
N LYS A 6 -43.47 -14.53 6.57
CA LYS A 6 -43.43 -14.70 8.02
C LYS A 6 -43.23 -16.17 8.38
N ARG A 7 -42.30 -16.47 9.30
CA ARG A 7 -42.06 -17.82 9.85
C ARG A 7 -41.99 -17.75 11.38
N GLY A 8 -43.11 -18.01 12.04
CA GLY A 8 -43.19 -17.85 13.49
C GLY A 8 -42.86 -16.41 13.94
N GLY A 9 -41.83 -16.25 14.79
CA GLY A 9 -41.37 -14.96 15.28
C GLY A 9 -40.30 -14.27 14.38
N THR A 10 -40.05 -14.79 13.14
CA THR A 10 -39.06 -14.25 12.21
C THR A 10 -39.68 -14.00 10.85
N TYR A 11 -39.00 -13.19 10.04
CA TYR A 11 -39.35 -12.89 8.65
C TYR A 11 -38.25 -13.33 7.72
N GLN A 12 -38.59 -14.11 6.68
CA GLN A 12 -37.69 -14.50 5.62
C GLN A 12 -37.91 -13.55 4.44
N ILE A 13 -36.85 -12.87 4.02
CA ILE A 13 -36.83 -11.97 2.86
C ILE A 13 -36.09 -12.72 1.75
N ARG A 14 -36.68 -12.83 0.57
CA ARG A 14 -36.09 -13.51 -0.59
C ARG A 14 -36.02 -12.58 -1.78
N VAL A 15 -34.91 -12.62 -2.51
CA VAL A 15 -34.67 -11.86 -3.73
C VAL A 15 -34.30 -12.84 -4.85
N SER A 16 -35.04 -12.77 -5.95
CA SER A 16 -34.72 -13.50 -7.17
C SER A 16 -33.59 -12.79 -7.92
N LEU A 17 -32.56 -13.55 -8.31
CA LEU A 17 -31.41 -13.10 -9.11
C LEU A 17 -31.47 -13.59 -10.58
N GLY A 18 -32.65 -14.05 -11.03
CA GLY A 18 -32.83 -14.62 -12.35
C GLY A 18 -32.39 -16.08 -12.45
N TYR A 19 -31.93 -16.47 -13.63
CA TYR A 19 -31.50 -17.84 -13.92
C TYR A 19 -29.99 -17.89 -14.20
N ASP A 20 -29.36 -19.01 -13.84
CA ASP A 20 -27.95 -19.25 -14.20
C ASP A 20 -27.81 -19.69 -15.68
N LYS A 21 -26.55 -19.90 -16.11
CA LYS A 21 -26.24 -20.36 -17.48
C LYS A 21 -26.82 -21.74 -17.82
N ASN A 22 -27.23 -22.50 -16.80
CA ASN A 22 -27.80 -23.82 -16.93
C ASN A 22 -29.34 -23.81 -16.79
N GLY A 23 -29.97 -22.64 -16.69
CA GLY A 23 -31.42 -22.47 -16.54
C GLY A 23 -31.95 -22.67 -15.13
N ASN A 24 -31.11 -22.79 -14.10
CA ASN A 24 -31.55 -22.94 -12.71
C ASN A 24 -31.85 -21.57 -12.10
N HIS A 25 -33.00 -21.48 -11.41
CA HIS A 25 -33.41 -20.25 -10.72
C HIS A 25 -32.46 -19.95 -9.54
N LYS A 26 -31.89 -18.75 -9.56
CA LYS A 26 -31.06 -18.24 -8.44
C LYS A 26 -31.86 -17.33 -7.55
N GLU A 27 -31.94 -17.67 -6.26
CA GLU A 27 -32.50 -16.80 -5.24
C GLU A 27 -31.54 -16.64 -4.07
N GLN A 28 -31.61 -15.50 -3.41
CA GLN A 28 -30.97 -15.28 -2.12
C GLN A 28 -32.03 -15.02 -1.06
N ALA A 29 -31.80 -15.51 0.16
CA ALA A 29 -32.70 -15.32 1.27
C ALA A 29 -31.95 -14.88 2.52
N MET A 30 -32.52 -13.93 3.26
CA MET A 30 -32.08 -13.58 4.60
C MET A 30 -33.23 -13.75 5.60
N THR A 31 -32.89 -14.02 6.85
CA THR A 31 -33.86 -14.09 7.94
C THR A 31 -33.63 -12.89 8.87
N TRP A 32 -34.69 -12.13 9.10
CA TRP A 32 -34.70 -11.01 10.03
C TRP A 32 -35.64 -11.30 11.21
N ARG A 33 -35.18 -10.93 12.42
CA ARG A 33 -35.97 -11.06 13.65
C ARG A 33 -36.23 -9.67 14.20
N PRO A 34 -37.49 -9.30 14.53
CA PRO A 34 -37.79 -8.07 15.25
C PRO A 34 -37.17 -8.06 16.63
N ASP A 35 -36.77 -6.87 17.09
CA ASP A 35 -36.32 -6.67 18.46
C ASP A 35 -37.51 -6.77 19.42
N GLU A 36 -37.25 -7.21 20.67
CA GLU A 36 -38.28 -7.31 21.71
C GLU A 36 -38.90 -5.93 22.01
N GLY A 37 -40.23 -5.84 22.00
CA GLY A 37 -40.96 -4.59 22.28
C GLY A 37 -41.31 -3.74 21.05
N MET A 38 -40.96 -4.16 19.83
CA MET A 38 -41.40 -3.44 18.62
C MET A 38 -42.90 -3.62 18.36
N SER A 39 -43.61 -2.50 18.10
CA SER A 39 -44.99 -2.52 17.63
C SER A 39 -45.07 -3.07 16.19
N GLU A 40 -46.25 -3.60 15.79
CA GLU A 40 -46.46 -4.13 14.43
C GLU A 40 -46.13 -3.10 13.34
N ARG A 41 -46.43 -1.84 13.57
CA ARG A 41 -46.12 -0.74 12.64
C ARG A 41 -44.63 -0.48 12.52
N GLN A 42 -43.88 -0.59 13.60
CA GLN A 42 -42.43 -0.50 13.60
C GLN A 42 -41.79 -1.70 12.90
N ILE A 43 -42.30 -2.90 13.18
CA ILE A 43 -41.85 -4.14 12.51
C ILE A 43 -42.04 -4.02 10.99
N GLN A 44 -43.24 -3.58 10.54
CA GLN A 44 -43.50 -3.45 9.10
C GLN A 44 -42.62 -2.41 8.44
N LYS A 45 -42.35 -1.26 9.08
CA LYS A 45 -41.45 -0.20 8.57
C LYS A 45 -40.02 -0.71 8.44
N GLU A 46 -39.50 -1.36 9.48
CA GLU A 46 -38.12 -1.88 9.47
C GLU A 46 -37.98 -3.06 8.51
N LEU A 47 -38.99 -3.92 8.43
CA LEU A 47 -39.05 -5.05 7.50
C LEU A 47 -38.99 -4.57 6.04
N ASN A 48 -39.70 -3.54 5.67
CA ASN A 48 -39.66 -2.94 4.35
C ASN A 48 -38.27 -2.33 4.07
N ARG A 49 -37.69 -1.64 5.06
CA ARG A 49 -36.33 -1.11 4.96
C ARG A 49 -35.31 -2.20 4.74
N GLN A 50 -35.38 -3.28 5.51
CA GLN A 50 -34.49 -4.44 5.38
C GLN A 50 -34.66 -5.14 4.02
N ALA A 51 -35.87 -5.22 3.51
CA ALA A 51 -36.15 -5.79 2.19
C ALA A 51 -35.54 -4.98 1.05
N VAL A 52 -35.64 -3.65 1.09
CA VAL A 52 -35.02 -2.76 0.10
C VAL A 52 -33.49 -2.86 0.17
N MET A 53 -32.92 -2.77 1.37
CA MET A 53 -31.47 -2.89 1.56
C MET A 53 -30.94 -4.25 1.08
N PHE A 54 -31.67 -5.34 1.34
CA PHE A 54 -31.27 -6.67 0.90
C PHE A 54 -31.43 -6.85 -0.61
N GLU A 55 -32.47 -6.28 -1.21
CA GLU A 55 -32.65 -6.28 -2.67
C GLU A 55 -31.54 -5.52 -3.38
N GLU A 56 -31.19 -4.31 -2.91
CA GLU A 56 -30.05 -3.54 -3.42
C GLU A 56 -28.73 -4.30 -3.28
N ALA A 57 -28.50 -4.91 -2.11
CA ALA A 57 -27.31 -5.73 -1.89
C ALA A 57 -27.23 -6.93 -2.86
N CYS A 58 -28.37 -7.60 -3.12
CA CYS A 58 -28.45 -8.71 -4.06
C CYS A 58 -28.24 -8.27 -5.53
N MET A 59 -28.84 -7.15 -5.93
CA MET A 59 -28.73 -6.59 -7.28
C MET A 59 -27.31 -6.11 -7.59
N HIS A 60 -26.60 -5.59 -6.61
CA HIS A 60 -25.19 -5.17 -6.76
C HIS A 60 -24.19 -6.33 -6.61
N GLY A 61 -24.66 -7.57 -6.55
CA GLY A 61 -23.79 -8.74 -6.51
C GLY A 61 -23.11 -8.98 -5.16
N TYR A 62 -23.60 -8.34 -4.09
CA TYR A 62 -23.07 -8.54 -2.75
C TYR A 62 -23.36 -9.97 -2.25
N LYS A 63 -22.46 -10.88 -2.58
CA LYS A 63 -22.31 -12.08 -1.74
C LYS A 63 -21.59 -11.61 -0.49
N ALA A 64 -22.29 -11.46 0.62
CA ALA A 64 -21.67 -11.39 1.93
C ALA A 64 -21.01 -12.75 2.22
N LYS A 65 -19.87 -13.04 1.56
CA LYS A 65 -18.98 -14.09 2.01
C LYS A 65 -18.52 -13.67 3.39
N ALA A 66 -18.69 -14.55 4.37
CA ALA A 66 -18.17 -14.37 5.72
C ALA A 66 -16.63 -14.49 5.71
N VAL A 67 -15.95 -13.62 4.92
CA VAL A 67 -14.50 -13.64 4.71
C VAL A 67 -13.85 -12.75 5.76
N LYS A 68 -12.78 -13.23 6.39
CA LYS A 68 -11.95 -12.43 7.29
C LYS A 68 -11.11 -11.43 6.51
N PHE A 69 -10.74 -10.33 7.17
CA PHE A 69 -9.87 -9.33 6.55
C PHE A 69 -8.53 -9.92 6.08
N GLU A 70 -7.91 -10.78 6.89
CA GLU A 70 -6.64 -11.45 6.56
C GLU A 70 -6.77 -12.34 5.32
N GLU A 71 -7.83 -13.14 5.23
CA GLU A 71 -8.08 -14.04 4.09
C GLU A 71 -8.21 -13.24 2.78
N LEU A 72 -8.96 -12.14 2.81
CA LEU A 72 -9.12 -11.28 1.64
C LEU A 72 -7.85 -10.47 1.32
N ALA A 73 -7.07 -10.09 2.33
CA ALA A 73 -5.80 -9.42 2.13
C ALA A 73 -4.77 -10.35 1.46
N GLU A 74 -4.74 -11.64 1.83
CA GLU A 74 -3.87 -12.62 1.16
C GLU A 74 -4.33 -12.88 -0.29
N GLU A 75 -5.65 -12.98 -0.55
CA GLU A 75 -6.20 -13.02 -1.91
C GLU A 75 -5.78 -11.80 -2.72
N TRP A 76 -5.90 -10.59 -2.14
CA TRP A 76 -5.45 -9.35 -2.76
C TRP A 76 -3.95 -9.35 -3.08
N PHE A 77 -3.11 -9.91 -2.20
CA PHE A 77 -1.68 -10.03 -2.45
C PHE A 77 -1.38 -10.93 -3.65
N GLU A 78 -2.03 -12.08 -3.76
CA GLU A 78 -1.77 -13.05 -4.84
C GLU A 78 -2.38 -12.61 -6.17
N GLU A 79 -3.63 -12.16 -6.17
CA GLU A 79 -4.35 -11.90 -7.40
C GLU A 79 -4.14 -10.49 -7.96
N TYR A 80 -3.85 -9.52 -7.10
CA TYR A 80 -3.70 -8.14 -7.53
C TYR A 80 -2.30 -7.59 -7.31
N ALA A 81 -1.80 -7.60 -6.07
CA ALA A 81 -0.61 -6.88 -5.69
C ALA A 81 0.65 -7.42 -6.38
N LYS A 82 0.79 -8.72 -6.45
CA LYS A 82 1.91 -9.43 -7.09
C LYS A 82 2.06 -9.11 -8.58
N LEU A 83 0.93 -8.92 -9.26
CA LEU A 83 0.89 -8.61 -10.70
C LEU A 83 1.03 -7.11 -11.00
N ASN A 84 0.54 -6.25 -10.11
CA ASN A 84 0.36 -4.82 -10.40
C ASN A 84 1.33 -3.90 -9.63
N LEU A 85 1.94 -4.38 -8.55
CA LEU A 85 2.83 -3.57 -7.73
C LEU A 85 4.30 -3.91 -8.00
N ARG A 86 5.17 -2.91 -7.82
CA ARG A 86 6.61 -3.14 -7.80
C ARG A 86 7.00 -3.98 -6.59
N SER A 87 7.99 -4.84 -6.75
CA SER A 87 8.47 -5.74 -5.68
C SER A 87 8.75 -5.00 -4.36
N THR A 88 9.37 -3.82 -4.41
CA THR A 88 9.62 -3.01 -3.20
C THR A 88 8.33 -2.55 -2.50
N THR A 89 7.28 -2.25 -3.25
CA THR A 89 5.98 -1.86 -2.70
C THR A 89 5.26 -3.06 -2.11
N TYR A 90 5.26 -4.18 -2.84
CA TYR A 90 4.71 -5.46 -2.39
C TYR A 90 5.31 -5.89 -1.06
N GLU A 91 6.64 -6.00 -0.99
CA GLU A 91 7.35 -6.39 0.23
C GLU A 91 7.08 -5.45 1.42
N ARG A 92 7.02 -4.14 1.14
CA ARG A 92 6.66 -3.17 2.17
C ARG A 92 5.25 -3.38 2.71
N MET A 93 4.27 -3.66 1.83
CA MET A 93 2.90 -3.94 2.25
C MET A 93 2.81 -5.23 3.06
N LYS A 94 3.53 -6.27 2.65
CA LYS A 94 3.65 -7.52 3.45
C LYS A 94 4.19 -7.24 4.84
N GLN A 95 5.19 -6.36 5.00
CA GLN A 95 5.71 -5.99 6.32
C GLN A 95 4.68 -5.26 7.20
N LEU A 96 3.67 -4.59 6.63
CA LEU A 96 2.63 -3.94 7.43
C LEU A 96 1.66 -4.94 8.07
N THR A 97 1.50 -6.13 7.49
CA THR A 97 0.55 -7.13 7.95
C THR A 97 0.81 -7.60 9.39
N HIS A 98 2.08 -7.62 9.83
CA HIS A 98 2.43 -8.04 11.19
C HIS A 98 1.79 -7.17 12.29
N ARG A 99 1.45 -5.90 12.00
CA ARG A 99 0.70 -5.02 12.91
C ARG A 99 -0.80 -5.08 12.68
N ILE A 100 -1.20 -5.26 11.44
CA ILE A 100 -2.61 -5.17 11.03
C ILE A 100 -3.35 -6.46 11.32
N TYR A 101 -2.76 -7.63 11.02
CA TYR A 101 -3.43 -8.92 11.21
C TYR A 101 -3.76 -9.22 12.68
N PRO A 102 -2.87 -9.01 13.67
CA PRO A 102 -3.24 -9.19 15.07
C PRO A 102 -4.38 -8.28 15.53
N ALA A 103 -4.48 -7.08 14.93
CA ALA A 103 -5.50 -6.09 15.33
C ALA A 103 -6.88 -6.33 14.71
N ILE A 104 -6.92 -6.64 13.40
CA ILE A 104 -8.18 -6.72 12.64
C ILE A 104 -8.25 -7.91 11.69
N GLY A 105 -7.19 -8.68 11.49
CA GLY A 105 -7.12 -9.80 10.53
C GLY A 105 -8.18 -10.86 10.75
N HIS A 106 -8.43 -11.20 12.01
CA HIS A 106 -9.40 -12.20 12.45
C HIS A 106 -10.87 -11.76 12.32
N LEU A 107 -11.12 -10.45 12.11
CA LEU A 107 -12.46 -9.90 11.99
C LEU A 107 -13.03 -10.12 10.58
N ARG A 108 -14.33 -10.34 10.49
CA ARG A 108 -15.02 -10.35 9.21
C ARG A 108 -14.96 -8.97 8.57
N ILE A 109 -14.60 -8.91 7.28
CA ILE A 109 -14.39 -7.65 6.57
C ILE A 109 -15.66 -6.79 6.52
N ASP A 110 -16.85 -7.41 6.41
CA ASP A 110 -18.16 -6.74 6.41
C ASP A 110 -18.59 -6.19 7.78
N LYS A 111 -17.86 -6.52 8.86
CA LYS A 111 -18.16 -6.12 10.24
C LYS A 111 -17.16 -5.14 10.83
N ILE A 112 -16.08 -4.85 10.14
CA ILE A 112 -15.09 -3.89 10.62
C ILE A 112 -15.66 -2.47 10.47
N SER A 113 -15.92 -1.84 11.61
CA SER A 113 -16.47 -0.48 11.67
C SER A 113 -15.37 0.59 11.60
N PRO A 114 -15.68 1.83 11.18
CA PRO A 114 -14.76 2.97 11.25
C PRO A 114 -14.23 3.20 12.67
N ARG A 115 -15.05 2.93 13.71
CA ARG A 115 -14.64 3.06 15.12
C ARG A 115 -13.52 2.09 15.50
N GLN A 116 -13.57 0.84 15.01
CA GLN A 116 -12.51 -0.14 15.25
C GLN A 116 -11.22 0.26 14.53
N LEU A 117 -11.30 0.73 13.28
CA LEU A 117 -10.15 1.24 12.54
C LEU A 117 -9.54 2.49 13.20
N GLN A 118 -10.38 3.40 13.72
CA GLN A 118 -9.90 4.55 14.50
C GLN A 118 -9.20 4.09 15.79
N GLY A 119 -9.74 3.08 16.48
CA GLY A 119 -9.10 2.46 17.64
C GLY A 119 -7.71 1.89 17.30
N PHE A 120 -7.60 1.19 16.18
CA PHE A 120 -6.31 0.71 15.67
C PHE A 120 -5.35 1.87 15.36
N VAL A 121 -5.77 2.89 14.64
CA VAL A 121 -4.94 4.08 14.36
C VAL A 121 -4.47 4.74 15.66
N ASN A 122 -5.37 4.90 16.63
CA ASN A 122 -5.03 5.49 17.94
C ASN A 122 -4.04 4.61 18.73
N SER A 123 -4.09 3.29 18.60
CA SER A 123 -3.10 2.41 19.25
C SER A 123 -1.68 2.63 18.71
N LEU A 124 -1.55 2.97 17.43
CA LEU A 124 -0.26 3.24 16.81
C LEU A 124 0.38 4.58 17.24
N THR A 125 -0.38 5.46 17.87
CA THR A 125 0.12 6.73 18.45
C THR A 125 0.60 6.61 19.89
N LYS A 126 0.50 5.43 20.51
CA LYS A 126 0.91 5.20 21.90
C LYS A 126 2.38 4.83 21.98
N GLU A 127 2.98 5.07 23.15
CA GLU A 127 4.29 4.50 23.50
C GLU A 127 4.28 2.99 23.32
N GLY A 128 5.41 2.42 22.91
CA GLY A 128 5.54 1.01 22.59
C GLY A 128 5.10 0.60 21.18
N ALA A 129 4.38 1.43 20.43
CA ALA A 129 3.92 1.09 19.09
C ALA A 129 5.06 0.86 18.07
N ASN A 130 6.21 1.49 18.29
CA ASN A 130 7.43 1.21 17.55
C ASN A 130 8.31 0.24 18.36
N GLU A 131 8.30 -1.02 18.01
CA GLU A 131 9.04 -2.11 18.66
C GLU A 131 10.56 -1.86 18.77
N LYS A 132 11.13 -1.10 17.81
CA LYS A 132 12.58 -0.81 17.79
C LYS A 132 12.98 0.33 18.72
N THR A 133 12.12 1.33 18.88
CA THR A 133 12.47 2.56 19.61
C THR A 133 11.61 2.78 20.84
N GLY A 134 10.58 1.97 21.07
CA GLY A 134 9.60 2.14 22.14
C GLY A 134 8.70 3.37 22.00
N LYS A 135 8.87 4.19 20.95
CA LYS A 135 8.14 5.45 20.74
C LYS A 135 6.85 5.25 19.95
N PRO A 136 5.94 6.24 19.93
CA PRO A 136 4.83 6.28 18.99
C PRO A 136 5.30 6.16 17.53
N LEU A 137 4.44 5.63 16.65
CA LEU A 137 4.73 5.65 15.21
C LEU A 137 4.55 7.05 14.62
N ALA A 138 5.44 7.43 13.70
CA ALA A 138 5.29 8.66 12.96
C ALA A 138 4.00 8.66 12.13
N PRO A 139 3.30 9.82 12.00
CA PRO A 139 2.05 9.93 11.23
C PRO A 139 2.13 9.39 9.82
N LYS A 140 3.28 9.51 9.15
CA LYS A 140 3.54 8.92 7.85
C LYS A 140 3.46 7.38 7.88
N THR A 141 4.00 6.76 8.91
CA THR A 141 3.94 5.29 9.09
C THR A 141 2.51 4.83 9.37
N ILE A 142 1.78 5.57 10.22
CA ILE A 142 0.36 5.32 10.50
C ILE A 142 -0.45 5.40 9.20
N ARG A 143 -0.22 6.43 8.38
CA ARG A 143 -0.87 6.58 7.07
C ARG A 143 -0.61 5.38 6.15
N HIS A 144 0.60 4.84 6.13
CA HIS A 144 0.88 3.66 5.31
C HIS A 144 0.10 2.42 5.77
N ASN A 145 -0.07 2.21 7.09
CA ASN A 145 -0.91 1.13 7.61
C ASN A 145 -2.36 1.30 7.16
N LEU A 146 -2.93 2.49 7.33
CA LEU A 146 -4.32 2.76 6.91
C LEU A 146 -4.49 2.69 5.39
N SER A 147 -3.50 3.13 4.60
CA SER A 147 -3.54 3.01 3.14
C SER A 147 -3.60 1.56 2.68
N PHE A 148 -2.80 0.66 3.27
CA PHE A 148 -2.88 -0.76 2.94
C PHE A 148 -4.27 -1.35 3.24
N ILE A 149 -4.84 -1.05 4.42
CA ILE A 149 -6.20 -1.48 4.75
C ILE A 149 -7.20 -0.95 3.72
N SER A 150 -7.06 0.33 3.34
CA SER A 150 -7.92 0.98 2.34
C SER A 150 -7.79 0.36 0.95
N ASP A 151 -6.59 -0.09 0.55
CA ASP A 151 -6.36 -0.75 -0.74
C ASP A 151 -7.06 -2.11 -0.79
N VAL A 152 -6.99 -2.90 0.30
CA VAL A 152 -7.73 -4.17 0.44
C VAL A 152 -9.24 -3.93 0.39
N TYR A 153 -9.77 -2.91 1.10
CA TYR A 153 -11.19 -2.56 1.01
C TYR A 153 -11.60 -2.09 -0.38
N SER A 154 -10.76 -1.33 -1.07
CA SER A 154 -11.04 -0.88 -2.44
C SER A 154 -11.12 -2.06 -3.41
N TYR A 155 -10.29 -3.08 -3.20
CA TYR A 155 -10.40 -4.36 -3.92
C TYR A 155 -11.69 -5.09 -3.55
N ALA A 156 -12.01 -5.19 -2.25
CA ALA A 156 -13.24 -5.81 -1.76
C ALA A 156 -14.50 -5.19 -2.35
N VAL A 157 -14.54 -3.85 -2.47
CA VAL A 157 -15.64 -3.12 -3.12
C VAL A 157 -15.72 -3.48 -4.61
N LYS A 158 -14.59 -3.50 -5.33
CA LYS A 158 -14.55 -3.88 -6.76
C LYS A 158 -14.99 -5.32 -7.00
N MET A 159 -14.68 -6.23 -6.08
CA MET A 159 -15.08 -7.64 -6.14
C MET A 159 -16.50 -7.89 -5.62
N GLY A 160 -17.21 -6.85 -5.17
CA GLY A 160 -18.57 -6.98 -4.62
C GLY A 160 -18.63 -7.74 -3.30
N VAL A 161 -17.57 -7.72 -2.50
CA VAL A 161 -17.51 -8.36 -1.17
C VAL A 161 -18.09 -7.46 -0.09
N VAL A 162 -17.87 -6.14 -0.21
CA VAL A 162 -18.43 -5.10 0.67
C VAL A 162 -18.93 -3.92 -0.15
N SER A 163 -19.83 -3.09 0.45
CA SER A 163 -20.46 -1.95 -0.23
C SER A 163 -19.62 -0.68 -0.20
N ASP A 164 -18.87 -0.47 0.87
CA ASP A 164 -18.10 0.77 1.08
C ASP A 164 -16.77 0.50 1.77
N ASN A 165 -15.91 1.53 1.74
CA ASN A 165 -14.60 1.50 2.38
C ASN A 165 -14.64 2.32 3.67
N PRO A 166 -14.62 1.69 4.86
CA PRO A 166 -14.72 2.37 6.14
C PRO A 166 -13.50 3.26 6.46
N CYS A 167 -12.37 3.07 5.78
CA CYS A 167 -11.15 3.85 6.00
C CYS A 167 -11.33 5.34 5.69
N ALA A 168 -12.26 5.69 4.79
CA ALA A 168 -12.55 7.08 4.44
C ALA A 168 -13.05 7.93 5.63
N LYS A 169 -13.60 7.28 6.67
CA LYS A 169 -14.12 7.93 7.88
C LYS A 169 -13.11 7.99 9.03
N VAL A 170 -11.86 7.51 8.79
CA VAL A 170 -10.82 7.43 9.82
C VAL A 170 -9.89 8.64 9.74
N THR A 171 -9.63 9.26 10.88
CA THR A 171 -8.75 10.42 10.98
C THR A 171 -7.35 10.01 11.41
N ILE A 172 -6.34 10.46 10.67
CA ILE A 172 -4.93 10.26 11.03
C ILE A 172 -4.44 11.52 11.76
N PRO A 173 -3.70 11.38 12.88
CA PRO A 173 -3.11 12.51 13.57
C PRO A 173 -2.21 13.35 12.64
N LYS A 174 -2.32 14.66 12.76
CA LYS A 174 -1.42 15.58 12.06
C LYS A 174 -0.03 15.44 12.67
N GLY A 175 0.98 15.28 11.84
CA GLY A 175 2.39 15.32 12.27
C GLY A 175 2.96 16.71 12.14
N GLU A 176 3.96 17.01 12.95
CA GLU A 176 4.80 18.18 12.73
C GLU A 176 5.56 18.01 11.40
N VAL A 177 5.47 19.00 10.57
CA VAL A 177 6.31 19.10 9.37
C VAL A 177 7.65 19.67 9.82
N LYS A 178 8.62 18.78 10.08
CA LYS A 178 10.00 19.24 10.34
C LYS A 178 10.64 19.60 9.01
N GLU A 179 11.10 20.83 8.93
CA GLU A 179 11.96 21.24 7.81
C GLU A 179 13.19 20.36 7.78
N LYS A 180 13.53 19.89 6.61
CA LYS A 180 14.78 19.13 6.43
C LYS A 180 15.92 20.14 6.38
N GLN A 181 16.86 19.98 7.30
CA GLN A 181 18.13 20.67 7.20
C GLN A 181 18.86 20.16 5.94
N ILE A 182 19.28 21.10 5.13
CA ILE A 182 20.18 20.88 3.99
C ILE A 182 21.56 21.40 4.37
N TYR A 183 22.61 20.78 3.85
CA TYR A 183 23.96 21.27 4.07
C TYR A 183 24.10 22.68 3.51
N SER A 184 24.80 23.56 4.25
CA SER A 184 25.28 24.81 3.71
C SER A 184 26.37 24.56 2.67
N GLN A 185 26.75 25.59 1.92
CA GLN A 185 27.84 25.46 0.96
C GLN A 185 29.15 25.07 1.65
N GLU A 186 29.47 25.68 2.78
CA GLU A 186 30.67 25.43 3.58
C GLU A 186 30.68 23.98 4.12
N GLU A 187 29.54 23.50 4.62
CA GLU A 187 29.41 22.11 5.09
C GLU A 187 29.58 21.10 3.95
N LEU A 188 29.07 21.41 2.75
CA LEU A 188 29.22 20.57 1.57
C LEU A 188 30.68 20.57 1.11
N GLU A 189 31.36 21.72 1.06
CA GLU A 189 32.78 21.82 0.71
C GLU A 189 33.65 21.05 1.71
N LEU A 190 33.37 21.16 3.01
CA LEU A 190 34.05 20.37 4.04
C LEU A 190 33.83 18.86 3.85
N LEU A 191 32.60 18.43 3.57
CA LEU A 191 32.31 17.03 3.27
C LEU A 191 33.12 16.53 2.06
N LEU A 192 33.11 17.30 0.97
CA LEU A 192 33.81 16.94 -0.25
C LEU A 192 35.33 16.92 -0.07
N SER A 193 35.90 17.83 0.72
CA SER A 193 37.33 17.83 1.04
C SER A 193 37.76 16.56 1.79
N LYS A 194 36.95 16.09 2.74
CA LYS A 194 37.21 14.85 3.49
C LYS A 194 37.15 13.59 2.62
N LEU A 195 36.43 13.63 1.52
CA LEU A 195 36.37 12.49 0.58
C LEU A 195 37.69 12.25 -0.17
N THR A 196 38.61 13.20 -0.15
CA THR A 196 39.88 13.05 -0.86
C THR A 196 40.69 11.84 -0.35
N ASP A 197 40.64 11.55 0.94
CA ASP A 197 41.33 10.47 1.62
C ASP A 197 40.62 9.13 1.57
N GLU A 198 39.36 9.13 1.07
CA GLU A 198 38.52 7.95 1.01
C GLU A 198 38.84 7.07 -0.23
N PRO A 199 38.57 5.74 -0.15
CA PRO A 199 38.70 4.85 -1.29
C PRO A 199 37.93 5.34 -2.52
N THR A 200 38.50 5.15 -3.70
CA THR A 200 37.96 5.67 -4.98
C THR A 200 36.48 5.38 -5.20
N LYS A 201 35.99 4.21 -4.76
CA LYS A 201 34.55 3.85 -4.87
C LYS A 201 33.65 4.79 -4.11
N TYR A 202 34.03 5.25 -2.89
CA TYR A 202 33.24 6.18 -2.10
C TYR A 202 33.36 7.60 -2.67
N ARG A 203 34.55 8.01 -3.10
CA ARG A 203 34.75 9.28 -3.80
C ARG A 203 33.83 9.37 -5.02
N ALA A 204 33.88 8.37 -5.91
CA ALA A 204 33.02 8.32 -7.10
C ALA A 204 31.54 8.41 -6.75
N PHE A 205 31.11 7.65 -5.75
CA PHE A 205 29.71 7.64 -5.31
C PHE A 205 29.26 9.01 -4.80
N PHE A 206 29.96 9.59 -3.84
CA PHE A 206 29.55 10.84 -3.21
C PHE A 206 29.69 12.05 -4.12
N TYR A 207 30.77 12.16 -4.90
CA TYR A 207 30.91 13.22 -5.89
C TYR A 207 29.81 13.15 -6.94
N LEU A 208 29.57 11.96 -7.51
CA LEU A 208 28.57 11.82 -8.55
C LEU A 208 27.16 12.17 -8.03
N ILE A 209 26.80 11.70 -6.84
CA ILE A 209 25.46 11.98 -6.27
C ILE A 209 25.28 13.48 -5.91
N SER A 210 26.31 14.12 -5.36
CA SER A 210 26.26 15.54 -4.96
C SER A 210 26.12 16.47 -6.16
N TYR A 211 26.83 16.20 -7.26
CA TYR A 211 26.80 17.05 -8.44
C TYR A 211 25.67 16.77 -9.42
N THR A 212 25.07 15.57 -9.38
CA THR A 212 24.06 15.17 -10.37
C THR A 212 22.64 15.09 -9.81
N GLY A 213 22.49 15.00 -8.49
CA GLY A 213 21.20 14.74 -7.86
C GLY A 213 20.59 13.39 -8.23
N LEU A 214 21.40 12.40 -8.63
CA LEU A 214 20.94 11.04 -8.89
C LEU A 214 20.30 10.44 -7.63
N ARG A 215 19.19 9.73 -7.80
CA ARG A 215 18.65 8.93 -6.69
C ARG A 215 19.62 7.77 -6.40
N ARG A 216 19.73 7.39 -5.13
CA ARG A 216 20.60 6.26 -4.71
C ARG A 216 20.41 5.03 -5.58
N SER A 217 19.18 4.65 -5.89
CA SER A 217 18.90 3.47 -6.72
C SER A 217 19.28 3.64 -8.20
N GLU A 218 19.23 4.86 -8.73
CA GLU A 218 19.69 5.19 -10.08
C GLU A 218 21.22 5.07 -10.13
N MET A 219 21.90 5.65 -9.13
CA MET A 219 23.36 5.56 -9.00
C MET A 219 23.86 4.12 -8.91
N LEU A 220 23.24 3.30 -8.06
CA LEU A 220 23.57 1.88 -7.91
C LEU A 220 23.18 1.03 -9.12
N GLY A 221 22.35 1.55 -10.01
CA GLY A 221 21.93 0.90 -11.25
C GLY A 221 22.80 1.27 -12.46
N LEU A 222 23.82 2.14 -12.31
CA LEU A 222 24.72 2.49 -13.39
C LEU A 222 25.64 1.32 -13.73
N GLU A 223 25.86 1.15 -15.01
CA GLU A 223 26.81 0.19 -15.58
C GLU A 223 27.84 0.95 -16.44
N TRP A 224 29.00 0.38 -16.66
CA TRP A 224 30.05 1.04 -17.46
C TRP A 224 29.62 1.38 -18.89
N LYS A 225 28.73 0.61 -19.48
CA LYS A 225 28.14 0.90 -20.81
C LYS A 225 27.20 2.16 -20.82
N ASP A 226 26.83 2.67 -19.65
CA ASP A 226 26.02 3.90 -19.52
C ASP A 226 26.89 5.15 -19.40
N VAL A 227 28.25 4.98 -19.31
CA VAL A 227 29.20 6.06 -19.12
C VAL A 227 29.97 6.27 -20.42
N ASP A 228 29.72 7.40 -21.07
CA ASP A 228 30.45 7.86 -22.23
C ASP A 228 31.58 8.79 -21.77
N PHE A 229 32.82 8.25 -21.74
CA PHE A 229 33.98 8.97 -21.29
C PHE A 229 34.50 9.97 -22.33
N GLU A 230 34.17 9.80 -23.61
CA GLU A 230 34.59 10.69 -24.69
C GLU A 230 33.79 12.00 -24.64
N HIS A 231 32.44 11.87 -24.50
CA HIS A 231 31.54 13.02 -24.46
C HIS A 231 31.24 13.51 -23.05
N ASN A 232 31.77 12.86 -22.00
CA ASN A 232 31.50 13.15 -20.60
C ASN A 232 29.97 13.09 -20.27
N VAL A 233 29.30 12.02 -20.68
CA VAL A 233 27.85 11.83 -20.51
C VAL A 233 27.57 10.55 -19.74
N ILE A 234 26.61 10.60 -18.82
CA ILE A 234 26.07 9.42 -18.15
C ILE A 234 24.59 9.28 -18.50
N SER A 235 24.20 8.08 -18.93
CA SER A 235 22.81 7.75 -19.27
C SER A 235 22.13 7.00 -18.12
N VAL A 236 21.12 7.60 -17.51
CA VAL A 236 20.33 6.95 -16.45
C VAL A 236 19.20 6.14 -17.08
N ARG A 237 19.30 4.81 -17.05
CA ARG A 237 18.36 3.91 -17.74
C ARG A 237 17.62 2.96 -16.80
N ARG A 238 18.21 2.64 -15.66
CA ARG A 238 17.73 1.63 -14.71
C ARG A 238 17.97 2.01 -13.26
N THR A 239 17.45 1.20 -12.36
CA THR A 239 17.69 1.32 -10.92
C THR A 239 18.12 -0.04 -10.37
N SER A 240 19.03 -0.06 -9.39
CA SER A 240 19.32 -1.24 -8.60
C SER A 240 18.66 -1.14 -7.23
N ASN A 241 17.97 -2.18 -6.83
CA ASN A 241 17.22 -2.27 -5.60
C ASN A 241 17.59 -3.55 -4.84
N TYR A 242 17.29 -3.58 -3.56
CA TYR A 242 17.44 -4.75 -2.71
C TYR A 242 16.14 -5.01 -1.95
N THR A 243 15.69 -6.27 -1.93
CA THR A 243 14.65 -6.76 -1.02
C THR A 243 15.12 -8.07 -0.37
N ALA A 244 14.71 -8.31 0.88
CA ALA A 244 15.17 -9.47 1.64
C ALA A 244 14.84 -10.82 0.96
N GLY A 245 13.66 -10.90 0.29
CA GLY A 245 13.22 -12.12 -0.39
C GLY A 245 13.82 -12.35 -1.77
N ARG A 246 14.42 -11.30 -2.41
CA ARG A 246 14.91 -11.37 -3.79
C ARG A 246 16.41 -11.05 -3.92
N GLY A 247 17.02 -10.45 -2.89
CA GLY A 247 18.38 -9.94 -2.96
C GLY A 247 18.48 -8.65 -3.81
N ILE A 248 19.63 -8.44 -4.44
CA ILE A 248 19.86 -7.31 -5.35
C ILE A 248 19.24 -7.63 -6.71
N TYR A 249 18.48 -6.67 -7.26
CA TYR A 249 17.90 -6.81 -8.59
C TYR A 249 17.80 -5.45 -9.30
N THR A 250 17.86 -5.52 -10.62
CA THR A 250 17.71 -4.37 -11.51
C THR A 250 16.23 -4.20 -11.91
N ASP A 251 15.77 -2.96 -11.90
CA ASP A 251 14.42 -2.58 -12.31
C ASP A 251 14.49 -1.35 -13.23
N THR A 252 13.40 -1.10 -13.95
CA THR A 252 13.25 0.13 -14.72
C THR A 252 13.15 1.34 -13.81
N THR A 253 13.45 2.52 -14.32
CA THR A 253 13.20 3.78 -13.58
C THR A 253 11.71 3.94 -13.27
N LYS A 254 11.38 4.69 -12.21
CA LYS A 254 9.98 4.87 -11.73
C LYS A 254 9.04 5.45 -12.79
N THR A 255 9.57 6.30 -13.68
CA THR A 255 8.82 6.93 -14.77
C THR A 255 9.70 7.02 -16.02
N LYS A 256 9.11 7.09 -17.21
CA LYS A 256 9.86 7.32 -18.46
C LYS A 256 10.71 8.61 -18.39
N ARG A 257 10.23 9.66 -17.72
CA ARG A 257 10.96 10.92 -17.50
C ARG A 257 12.20 10.78 -16.63
N SER A 258 12.34 9.70 -15.87
CA SER A 258 13.54 9.43 -15.06
C SER A 258 14.68 8.89 -15.91
N GLN A 259 14.42 8.43 -17.14
CA GLN A 259 15.48 8.11 -18.11
C GLN A 259 15.99 9.43 -18.70
N ARG A 260 17.27 9.69 -18.52
CA ARG A 260 17.90 10.94 -18.94
C ARG A 260 19.39 10.77 -19.14
N ALA A 261 19.98 11.58 -19.98
CA ALA A 261 21.41 11.75 -20.10
C ALA A 261 21.85 13.01 -19.33
N LEU A 262 22.97 12.91 -18.65
CA LEU A 262 23.55 13.99 -17.85
C LEU A 262 24.97 14.28 -18.34
N LYS A 263 25.25 15.54 -18.62
CA LYS A 263 26.60 16.01 -18.87
C LYS A 263 27.32 16.12 -17.53
N ILE A 264 28.47 15.49 -17.41
CA ILE A 264 29.24 15.39 -16.16
C ILE A 264 30.55 16.18 -16.31
N SER A 265 31.00 16.80 -15.21
CA SER A 265 32.29 17.50 -15.24
C SER A 265 33.45 16.55 -15.51
N PRO A 266 34.49 16.99 -16.23
CA PRO A 266 35.69 16.18 -16.48
C PRO A 266 36.35 15.67 -15.18
N PHE A 267 36.32 16.46 -14.12
CA PHE A 267 36.81 16.07 -12.80
C PHE A 267 36.17 14.76 -12.29
N ILE A 268 34.82 14.71 -12.31
CA ILE A 268 34.09 13.50 -11.86
C ILE A 268 34.33 12.33 -12.81
N MET A 269 34.37 12.59 -14.12
CA MET A 269 34.68 11.55 -15.11
C MET A 269 36.08 10.93 -14.93
N ASN A 270 37.07 11.72 -14.51
CA ASN A 270 38.38 11.20 -14.15
C ASN A 270 38.32 10.29 -12.91
N ILE A 271 37.53 10.63 -11.89
CA ILE A 271 37.33 9.76 -10.72
C ILE A 271 36.68 8.43 -11.15
N LEU A 272 35.67 8.48 -12.04
CA LEU A 272 35.02 7.27 -12.57
C LEU A 272 36.00 6.43 -13.41
N LYS A 273 36.89 7.05 -14.16
CA LYS A 273 37.95 6.35 -14.92
C LYS A 273 38.90 5.64 -13.96
N GLN A 274 39.40 6.32 -12.93
CA GLN A 274 40.20 5.71 -11.87
C GLN A 274 39.49 4.51 -11.22
N LEU A 275 38.17 4.65 -10.90
CA LEU A 275 37.39 3.55 -10.35
C LEU A 275 37.31 2.37 -11.32
N LYS A 276 37.11 2.62 -12.61
CA LYS A 276 37.04 1.57 -13.64
C LYS A 276 38.37 0.82 -13.73
N ASP A 277 39.48 1.55 -13.75
CA ASP A 277 40.82 0.97 -13.85
C ASP A 277 41.13 0.14 -12.58
N CYS A 278 40.75 0.59 -11.39
CA CYS A 278 40.90 -0.17 -10.13
C CYS A 278 40.08 -1.47 -10.07
N LEU A 279 38.98 -1.59 -10.83
CA LEU A 279 38.12 -2.77 -10.82
C LEU A 279 38.49 -3.81 -11.89
N LEU A 280 39.40 -3.48 -12.79
CA LEU A 280 39.91 -4.38 -13.85
C LEU A 280 41.09 -5.22 -13.39
N TYR A 281 41.60 -5.00 -12.19
CA TYR A 281 42.66 -5.75 -11.51
C TYR A 281 42.11 -6.38 -10.21
#